data_54d76092ef24cf2efcdf8f60f0b7fc2b
#
_entry.id   54d76092ef24cf2efcdf8f60f0b7fc2b
#
_cell.length_a   1.000
_cell.length_b   1.000
_cell.length_c   1.000
_cell.angle_alpha   90.00
_cell.angle_beta   90.00
_cell.angle_gamma   90.00
#
_symmetry.space_group_name_H-M   'P 1'
#
loop_
_entity.id
_entity.type
_entity.pdbx_description
1 polymer ?
#
loop_
_entity_poly.entity_id
_entity_poly.type
_entity_poly.pdbx_seq_one_letter_code
_entity_poly.pdbx_strand_id
1 'polypeptide(L)'
;LGVAGVVGNGLKNNHSSYGRTQASILAADIIDRMRANRREAESIGAPYDIVLVDPSPTGTSIAEQDLNAWRTTLASTLPLGTGAISMNAATKKVTVTVQWDDSRGTGGHSIQTFVMETRL
;
A
#
# COMPACT_ATOMS: atom_id res chain seq x y z
N LEU A 1 -37.95 -0.07 -6.45
CA LEU A 1 -37.17 -1.16 -6.97
C LEU A 1 -35.70 -0.77 -7.18
N GLY A 2 -35.47 0.31 -7.90
CA GLY A 2 -34.18 0.85 -8.11
C GLY A 2 -33.50 1.31 -6.82
N VAL A 3 -34.29 1.75 -5.87
CA VAL A 3 -33.74 2.23 -4.59
C VAL A 3 -33.09 1.10 -3.80
N ALA A 4 -33.72 -0.07 -3.71
CA ALA A 4 -33.16 -1.20 -3.00
C ALA A 4 -31.88 -1.72 -3.67
N GLY A 5 -31.89 -1.82 -5.00
CA GLY A 5 -30.72 -2.25 -5.76
C GLY A 5 -29.57 -1.26 -5.64
N VAL A 6 -29.89 0.04 -5.70
CA VAL A 6 -28.87 1.08 -5.57
C VAL A 6 -28.24 1.07 -4.19
N VAL A 7 -29.02 0.88 -3.12
CA VAL A 7 -28.49 0.82 -1.76
C VAL A 7 -27.57 -0.39 -1.60
N GLY A 8 -27.95 -1.57 -2.10
CA GLY A 8 -27.12 -2.76 -2.02
C GLY A 8 -25.80 -2.59 -2.77
N ASN A 9 -25.86 -2.07 -3.98
CA ASN A 9 -24.67 -1.80 -4.78
C ASN A 9 -23.82 -0.71 -4.15
N GLY A 10 -24.45 0.28 -3.56
CA GLY A 10 -23.74 1.36 -2.87
C GLY A 10 -22.93 0.87 -1.70
N LEU A 11 -23.44 -0.09 -0.92
CA LEU A 11 -22.69 -0.67 0.19
C LEU A 11 -21.45 -1.41 -0.29
N LYS A 12 -21.57 -2.22 -1.35
CA LYS A 12 -20.42 -2.92 -1.93
C LYS A 12 -19.39 -1.94 -2.48
N ASN A 13 -19.86 -0.92 -3.20
CA ASN A 13 -18.97 0.11 -3.74
C ASN A 13 -18.28 0.89 -2.65
N ASN A 14 -18.97 1.16 -1.54
CA ASN A 14 -18.37 1.87 -0.41
C ASN A 14 -17.25 1.07 0.22
N HIS A 15 -17.38 -0.26 0.33
CA HIS A 15 -16.31 -1.10 0.83
C HIS A 15 -15.08 -1.04 -0.07
N SER A 16 -15.28 -1.18 -1.38
CA SER A 16 -14.19 -1.09 -2.36
C SER A 16 -13.56 0.29 -2.37
N SER A 17 -14.38 1.34 -2.32
CA SER A 17 -13.90 2.73 -2.28
C SER A 17 -13.12 3.01 -1.00
N TYR A 18 -13.58 2.50 0.14
CA TYR A 18 -12.87 2.64 1.40
C TYR A 18 -11.51 1.98 1.32
N GLY A 19 -11.43 0.74 0.82
CA GLY A 19 -10.17 0.03 0.67
C GLY A 19 -9.19 0.80 -0.20
N ARG A 20 -9.65 1.29 -1.36
CA ARG A 20 -8.80 2.06 -2.27
C ARG A 20 -8.37 3.40 -1.68
N THR A 21 -9.26 4.06 -0.94
CA THR A 21 -8.93 5.31 -0.26
C THR A 21 -7.85 5.07 0.79
N GLN A 22 -8.01 4.02 1.60
CA GLN A 22 -7.00 3.68 2.60
C GLN A 22 -5.68 3.28 1.95
N ALA A 23 -5.73 2.52 0.87
CA ALA A 23 -4.53 2.13 0.15
C ALA A 23 -3.78 3.35 -0.38
N SER A 24 -4.49 4.33 -0.94
CA SER A 24 -3.86 5.54 -1.46
C SER A 24 -3.24 6.38 -0.34
N ILE A 25 -3.92 6.49 0.80
CA ILE A 25 -3.39 7.22 1.96
C ILE A 25 -2.12 6.56 2.48
N LEU A 26 -2.13 5.23 2.59
CA LEU A 26 -0.98 4.50 3.12
C LEU A 26 0.18 4.45 2.12
N ALA A 27 -0.11 4.39 0.82
CA ALA A 27 0.93 4.51 -0.20
C ALA A 27 1.60 5.89 -0.13
N ALA A 28 0.80 6.95 0.01
CA ALA A 28 1.34 8.30 0.18
C ALA A 28 2.14 8.43 1.46
N ASP A 29 1.72 7.78 2.52
CA ASP A 29 2.42 7.81 3.81
C ASP A 29 3.84 7.27 3.69
N ILE A 30 4.01 6.10 3.07
CA ILE A 30 5.37 5.53 2.92
C ILE A 30 6.22 6.37 1.98
N ILE A 31 5.63 6.95 0.96
CA ILE A 31 6.36 7.85 0.07
C ILE A 31 6.85 9.08 0.83
N ASP A 32 6.01 9.64 1.70
CA ASP A 32 6.41 10.77 2.54
C ASP A 32 7.54 10.41 3.48
N ARG A 33 7.52 9.21 4.06
CA ARG A 33 8.61 8.70 4.90
C ARG A 33 9.90 8.56 4.11
N MET A 34 9.80 8.04 2.87
CA MET A 34 10.95 7.93 1.98
C MET A 34 11.53 9.31 1.64
N ARG A 35 10.68 10.30 1.41
CA ARG A 35 11.13 11.67 1.15
C ARG A 35 11.79 12.30 2.36
N ALA A 36 11.30 12.01 3.55
CA ALA A 36 11.90 12.48 4.79
C ALA A 36 13.26 11.84 5.03
N ASN A 37 13.50 10.65 4.46
CA ASN A 37 14.75 9.90 4.57
C ASN A 37 15.35 9.68 3.18
N ARG A 38 15.31 10.71 2.34
CA ARG A 38 15.64 10.61 0.92
C ARG A 38 17.02 10.06 0.66
N ARG A 39 18.02 10.48 1.44
CA ARG A 39 19.38 10.03 1.25
C ARG A 39 19.48 8.50 1.32
N GLU A 40 18.86 7.91 2.32
CA GLU A 40 18.83 6.45 2.47
C GLU A 40 17.96 5.81 1.40
N ALA A 41 16.79 6.39 1.12
CA ALA A 41 15.86 5.85 0.15
C ALA A 41 16.47 5.75 -1.25
N GLU A 42 17.31 6.72 -1.62
CA GLU A 42 17.96 6.77 -2.93
C GLU A 42 19.33 6.09 -2.95
N SER A 43 19.76 5.50 -1.84
CA SER A 43 21.08 4.91 -1.74
C SER A 43 21.18 3.58 -2.48
N ILE A 44 22.42 3.17 -2.75
CA ILE A 44 22.69 1.86 -3.36
C ILE A 44 22.21 0.78 -2.40
N GLY A 45 21.53 -0.23 -2.94
CA GLY A 45 20.95 -1.31 -2.15
C GLY A 45 19.46 -1.12 -1.90
N ALA A 46 18.91 0.05 -2.23
CA ALA A 46 17.48 0.32 -2.19
C ALA A 46 16.82 -0.19 -0.90
N PRO A 47 17.14 0.41 0.26
CA PRO A 47 16.71 -0.14 1.56
C PRO A 47 15.21 -0.16 1.77
N TYR A 48 14.44 0.60 0.99
CA TYR A 48 12.98 0.57 1.06
C TYR A 48 12.36 -0.46 0.11
N ASP A 49 13.14 -1.10 -0.75
CA ASP A 49 12.60 -2.11 -1.65
C ASP A 49 12.16 -3.35 -0.88
N ILE A 50 10.95 -3.80 -1.15
CA ILE A 50 10.38 -4.97 -0.52
C ILE A 50 9.32 -5.56 -1.46
N VAL A 51 9.28 -6.88 -1.59
CA VAL A 51 8.24 -7.54 -2.39
C VAL A 51 7.11 -8.04 -1.49
N LEU A 52 5.95 -8.33 -2.08
CA LEU A 52 4.75 -8.66 -1.32
C LEU A 52 4.92 -9.85 -0.39
N VAL A 53 5.71 -10.84 -0.80
CA VAL A 53 5.88 -12.08 -0.03
C VAL A 53 6.95 -11.97 1.04
N ASP A 54 7.74 -10.91 1.04
CA ASP A 54 8.80 -10.74 2.03
C ASP A 54 8.22 -10.43 3.41
N PRO A 55 8.81 -10.96 4.48
CA PRO A 55 8.42 -10.55 5.83
C PRO A 55 8.79 -9.11 6.10
N SER A 56 8.09 -8.48 7.03
CA SER A 56 8.43 -7.13 7.44
C SER A 56 9.78 -7.11 8.12
N PRO A 57 10.64 -6.12 7.80
CA PRO A 57 11.95 -6.01 8.44
C PRO A 57 11.83 -5.78 9.94
N THR A 58 12.82 -6.28 10.69
CA THR A 58 12.87 -6.10 12.13
C THR A 58 14.12 -5.35 12.60
N GLY A 59 14.89 -4.80 11.66
CA GLY A 59 16.08 -4.06 11.97
C GLY A 59 15.82 -2.68 12.57
N THR A 60 16.90 -1.94 12.82
CA THR A 60 16.86 -0.66 13.53
C THR A 60 17.14 0.55 12.64
N SER A 61 17.43 0.36 11.36
CA SER A 61 17.58 1.50 10.46
C SER A 61 16.23 2.21 10.29
N ILE A 62 16.27 3.48 9.89
CA ILE A 62 15.05 4.24 9.69
C ILE A 62 14.21 3.57 8.60
N ALA A 63 14.83 3.11 7.52
CA ALA A 63 14.12 2.41 6.45
C ALA A 63 13.42 1.16 6.96
N GLU A 64 14.11 0.35 7.75
CA GLU A 64 13.52 -0.87 8.30
C GLU A 64 12.39 -0.56 9.27
N GLN A 65 12.55 0.45 10.11
CA GLN A 65 11.48 0.88 11.01
C GLN A 65 10.27 1.42 10.24
N ASP A 66 10.52 2.20 9.19
CA ASP A 66 9.45 2.73 8.34
C ASP A 66 8.69 1.60 7.66
N LEU A 67 9.39 0.62 7.09
CA LEU A 67 8.76 -0.51 6.43
C LEU A 67 7.96 -1.37 7.41
N ASN A 68 8.50 -1.61 8.59
CA ASN A 68 7.80 -2.38 9.61
C ASN A 68 6.52 -1.68 10.03
N ALA A 69 6.58 -0.39 10.34
CA ALA A 69 5.43 0.39 10.74
C ALA A 69 4.38 0.44 9.63
N TRP A 70 4.81 0.62 8.39
CA TRP A 70 3.92 0.67 7.23
C TRP A 70 3.20 -0.66 7.03
N ARG A 71 3.93 -1.78 7.05
CA ARG A 71 3.35 -3.10 6.89
C ARG A 71 2.38 -3.41 8.02
N THR A 72 2.71 -3.04 9.24
CA THR A 72 1.83 -3.22 10.39
C THR A 72 0.53 -2.43 10.21
N THR A 73 0.62 -1.19 9.76
CA THR A 73 -0.56 -0.36 9.51
C THR A 73 -1.42 -0.93 8.38
N LEU A 74 -0.79 -1.41 7.30
CA LEU A 74 -1.52 -2.06 6.20
C LEU A 74 -2.30 -3.27 6.70
N ALA A 75 -1.65 -4.11 7.50
CA ALA A 75 -2.28 -5.33 8.01
C ALA A 75 -3.44 -5.03 8.96
N SER A 76 -3.36 -3.94 9.72
CA SER A 76 -4.42 -3.57 10.67
C SER A 76 -5.55 -2.76 10.03
N THR A 77 -5.28 -2.10 8.90
CA THR A 77 -6.26 -1.23 8.24
C THR A 77 -7.03 -1.96 7.15
N LEU A 78 -6.37 -2.83 6.41
CA LEU A 78 -6.96 -3.55 5.29
C LEU A 78 -6.93 -5.06 5.55
N PRO A 79 -7.99 -5.79 5.22
CA PRO A 79 -8.00 -7.25 5.42
C PRO A 79 -6.85 -7.89 4.64
N LEU A 80 -5.99 -8.62 5.33
CA LEU A 80 -4.78 -9.24 4.76
C LEU A 80 -3.92 -8.23 3.99
N GLY A 81 -3.91 -6.98 4.47
CA GLY A 81 -3.18 -5.89 3.82
C GLY A 81 -1.68 -6.10 3.84
N THR A 82 -1.06 -5.90 2.69
CA THR A 82 0.39 -5.94 2.53
C THR A 82 0.80 -4.99 1.41
N GLY A 83 2.07 -4.76 1.26
CA GLY A 83 2.55 -3.85 0.24
C GLY A 83 3.96 -4.15 -0.21
N ALA A 84 4.28 -3.64 -1.39
CA ALA A 84 5.60 -3.75 -2.00
C ALA A 84 6.07 -2.37 -2.44
N ILE A 85 7.38 -2.20 -2.48
CA ILE A 85 8.00 -0.95 -2.91
C ILE A 85 9.16 -1.30 -3.84
N SER A 86 9.22 -0.59 -4.96
CA SER A 86 10.33 -0.72 -5.90
C SER A 86 10.81 0.67 -6.29
N MET A 87 12.11 0.90 -6.18
CA MET A 87 12.73 2.18 -6.50
C MET A 87 13.64 2.03 -7.71
N ASN A 88 13.43 2.91 -8.71
CA ASN A 88 14.36 2.99 -9.83
C ASN A 88 15.40 4.06 -9.51
N ALA A 89 16.61 3.63 -9.25
CA ALA A 89 17.69 4.53 -8.83
C ALA A 89 18.07 5.56 -9.91
N ALA A 90 17.95 5.18 -11.19
CA ALA A 90 18.32 6.07 -12.29
C ALA A 90 17.32 7.21 -12.45
N THR A 91 16.02 6.93 -12.34
CA THR A 91 14.97 7.93 -12.54
C THR A 91 14.44 8.52 -11.26
N LYS A 92 14.80 7.95 -10.11
CA LYS A 92 14.26 8.31 -8.79
C LYS A 92 12.76 8.09 -8.69
N LYS A 93 12.23 7.21 -9.51
CA LYS A 93 10.82 6.82 -9.49
C LYS A 93 10.60 5.71 -8.49
N VAL A 94 9.58 5.87 -7.67
CA VAL A 94 9.18 4.84 -6.71
C VAL A 94 7.80 4.33 -7.10
N THR A 95 7.64 3.01 -7.06
CA THR A 95 6.36 2.34 -7.29
C THR A 95 5.95 1.66 -6.00
N VAL A 96 4.81 2.04 -5.48
CA VAL A 96 4.25 1.46 -4.26
C VAL A 96 3.02 0.66 -4.65
N THR A 97 3.01 -0.61 -4.27
CA THR A 97 1.87 -1.51 -4.52
C THR A 97 1.27 -1.89 -3.18
N VAL A 98 -0.05 -1.71 -3.04
CA VAL A 98 -0.79 -2.14 -1.86
C VAL A 98 -1.78 -3.21 -2.30
N GLN A 99 -1.81 -4.32 -1.57
CA GLN A 99 -2.69 -5.44 -1.87
C GLN A 99 -3.49 -5.81 -0.63
N TRP A 100 -4.77 -6.14 -0.82
CA TRP A 100 -5.63 -6.54 0.29
C TRP A 100 -6.73 -7.48 -0.22
N ASP A 101 -7.42 -8.12 0.74
CA ASP A 101 -8.58 -8.95 0.42
C ASP A 101 -9.85 -8.10 0.49
N ASP A 102 -10.54 -8.00 -0.63
CA ASP A 102 -11.75 -7.20 -0.77
C ASP A 102 -12.97 -8.09 -1.09
N SER A 103 -12.96 -9.33 -0.63
CA SER A 103 -14.03 -10.28 -0.94
C SER A 103 -15.41 -9.81 -0.48
N ARG A 104 -15.46 -8.93 0.53
CA ARG A 104 -16.72 -8.37 1.02
C ARG A 104 -17.27 -7.29 0.10
N GLY A 105 -16.44 -6.66 -0.71
CA GLY A 105 -16.83 -5.53 -1.54
C GLY A 105 -17.15 -5.86 -2.98
N THR A 106 -16.49 -6.84 -3.57
CA THR A 106 -16.49 -7.04 -5.03
C THR A 106 -17.11 -8.36 -5.49
N GLY A 107 -17.82 -9.07 -4.64
CA GLY A 107 -18.63 -10.21 -5.08
C GLY A 107 -17.89 -11.29 -5.84
N GLY A 108 -16.69 -11.64 -5.48
CA GLY A 108 -15.94 -12.71 -6.12
C GLY A 108 -14.46 -12.45 -6.30
N HIS A 109 -14.07 -11.18 -6.35
CA HIS A 109 -12.66 -10.81 -6.44
C HIS A 109 -12.13 -10.57 -5.05
N SER A 110 -11.40 -11.56 -4.51
CA SER A 110 -10.89 -11.42 -3.14
C SER A 110 -9.67 -10.51 -3.07
N ILE A 111 -8.79 -10.55 -4.07
CA ILE A 111 -7.55 -9.78 -4.04
C ILE A 111 -7.69 -8.52 -4.86
N GLN A 112 -7.44 -7.37 -4.23
CA GLN A 112 -7.40 -6.07 -4.88
C GLN A 112 -6.01 -5.49 -4.76
N THR A 113 -5.62 -4.71 -5.75
CA THR A 113 -4.30 -4.09 -5.80
C THR A 113 -4.44 -2.62 -6.17
N PHE A 114 -3.71 -1.77 -5.45
CA PHE A 114 -3.58 -0.35 -5.76
C PHE A 114 -2.11 -0.05 -6.01
N VAL A 115 -1.82 0.67 -7.10
CA VAL A 115 -0.45 1.02 -7.45
C VAL A 115 -0.32 2.53 -7.53
N MET A 116 0.69 3.07 -6.87
CA MET A 116 1.03 4.49 -6.95
C MET A 116 2.47 4.62 -7.40
N GLU A 117 2.69 5.42 -8.43
CA GLU A 117 4.02 5.67 -8.94
C GLU A 117 4.30 7.17 -8.89
N THR A 118 5.42 7.54 -8.33
CA THR A 118 5.81 8.94 -8.23
C THR A 118 7.31 9.06 -8.19
N ARG A 119 7.79 10.29 -8.32
CA ARG A 119 9.22 10.58 -8.23
C ARG A 119 9.53 11.14 -6.86
N LEU A 120 10.60 10.67 -6.24
CA LEU A 120 11.10 11.26 -5.00
C LEU A 120 11.83 12.60 -5.29
#